data_33d6c28153fea6e83e68a7c73109e9fb
#
_entry.id   33d6c28153fea6e83e68a7c73109e9fb
#
_cell.length_a   1.000
_cell.length_b   1.000
_cell.length_c   1.000
_cell.angle_alpha   90.00
_cell.angle_beta   90.00
_cell.angle_gamma   90.00
#
_symmetry.space_group_name_H-M   'P 1'
#
loop_
_entity.id
_entity.type
_entity.pdbx_description
1 polymer ?
#
loop_
_entity_poly.entity_id
_entity_poly.type
_entity_poly.pdbx_seq_one_letter_code
_entity_poly.pdbx_strand_id
1 'polypeptide(L)'
;MIIEASQINSNGGIVLLELLLRHLSCCNTKVLVYIAYEAVYERLKKYQSDSIILQRTSPWATFFRYMRKRDKVLYFCNLPPFVRNRDSVFYIHNLFFVNKPRWTKDDSTLSLNLRKFVYYLWIKLFINKVTVTGCQTVEMQRLLNENFGKPALLLPFYEEVKVVENTRE
;
A
#
# COMPACT_ATOMS: atom_id res chain seq x y z
N MET A 1 -4.87 -11.03 -11.31
CA MET A 1 -4.03 -10.41 -10.24
C MET A 1 -4.93 -9.99 -9.08
N ILE A 2 -4.43 -10.06 -7.84
CA ILE A 2 -5.16 -9.58 -6.66
C ILE A 2 -4.46 -8.31 -6.14
N ILE A 3 -5.24 -7.28 -5.78
CA ILE A 3 -4.77 -6.10 -5.07
C ILE A 3 -5.40 -6.09 -3.67
N GLU A 4 -4.56 -6.21 -2.64
CA GLU A 4 -4.98 -6.11 -1.25
C GLU A 4 -4.83 -4.66 -0.79
N ALA A 5 -5.93 -3.90 -0.82
CA ALA A 5 -6.01 -2.48 -0.47
C ALA A 5 -6.92 -2.21 0.73
N SER A 6 -7.21 -3.24 1.53
CA SER A 6 -8.16 -3.17 2.65
C SER A 6 -7.75 -2.20 3.77
N GLN A 7 -6.48 -1.82 3.84
CA GLN A 7 -5.99 -0.88 4.85
C GLN A 7 -5.93 0.57 4.36
N ILE A 8 -6.30 0.84 3.12
CA ILE A 8 -6.33 2.20 2.56
C ILE A 8 -7.52 2.95 3.15
N ASN A 9 -7.23 4.00 3.93
CA ASN A 9 -8.24 4.84 4.58
C ASN A 9 -7.86 6.33 4.59
N SER A 10 -6.72 6.69 4.03
CA SER A 10 -6.24 8.08 3.97
C SER A 10 -6.26 8.61 2.55
N ASN A 11 -6.44 9.92 2.40
CA ASN A 11 -6.52 10.57 1.08
C ASN A 11 -5.32 10.26 0.18
N GLY A 12 -4.09 10.27 0.71
CA GLY A 12 -2.90 9.97 -0.07
C GLY A 12 -2.91 8.53 -0.63
N GLY A 13 -3.25 7.55 0.19
CA GLY A 13 -3.37 6.16 -0.25
C GLY A 13 -4.48 5.94 -1.27
N ILE A 14 -5.60 6.66 -1.14
CA ILE A 14 -6.72 6.59 -2.08
C ILE A 14 -6.31 7.15 -3.45
N VAL A 15 -5.65 8.31 -3.49
CA VAL A 15 -5.17 8.92 -4.74
C VAL A 15 -4.21 7.98 -5.46
N LEU A 16 -3.26 7.38 -4.74
CA LEU A 16 -2.33 6.42 -5.34
C LEU A 16 -3.05 5.18 -5.90
N LEU A 17 -4.07 4.68 -5.19
CA LEU A 17 -4.88 3.56 -5.66
C LEU A 17 -5.73 3.93 -6.89
N GLU A 18 -6.28 5.15 -6.94
CA GLU A 18 -6.98 5.68 -8.12
C GLU A 18 -6.07 5.74 -9.34
N LEU A 19 -4.84 6.25 -9.18
CA LEU A 19 -3.84 6.30 -10.27
C LEU A 19 -3.50 4.89 -10.77
N LEU A 20 -3.31 3.94 -9.86
CA LEU A 20 -3.06 2.55 -10.20
C LEU A 20 -4.24 1.94 -10.98
N LEU A 21 -5.47 2.12 -10.51
CA LEU A 21 -6.67 1.59 -11.18
C LEU A 21 -6.91 2.24 -12.54
N ARG A 22 -6.67 3.54 -12.67
CA ARG A 22 -6.72 4.25 -13.96
C ARG A 22 -5.75 3.64 -14.97
N HIS A 23 -4.51 3.38 -14.53
CA HIS A 23 -3.52 2.73 -15.38
C HIS A 23 -3.94 1.30 -15.75
N LEU A 24 -4.42 0.52 -14.79
CA LEU A 24 -4.87 -0.86 -15.02
C LEU A 24 -6.11 -0.96 -15.90
N SER A 25 -6.97 0.06 -15.92
CA SER A 25 -8.13 0.09 -16.82
C SER A 25 -7.74 0.17 -18.30
N CYS A 26 -6.55 0.70 -18.61
CA CYS A 26 -5.97 0.69 -19.95
C CYS A 26 -5.28 -0.64 -20.30
N CYS A 27 -5.06 -1.51 -19.31
CA CYS A 27 -4.41 -2.80 -19.49
C CYS A 27 -5.47 -3.91 -19.51
N ASN A 28 -5.39 -4.84 -20.44
CA ASN A 28 -6.35 -5.94 -20.55
C ASN A 28 -6.08 -7.04 -19.49
N THR A 29 -5.92 -6.64 -18.22
CA THR A 29 -5.57 -7.53 -17.10
C THR A 29 -6.72 -7.60 -16.10
N LYS A 30 -7.24 -8.81 -15.83
CA LYS A 30 -8.26 -9.00 -14.81
C LYS A 30 -7.67 -8.82 -13.41
N VAL A 31 -8.27 -7.91 -12.63
CA VAL A 31 -7.82 -7.51 -11.30
C VAL A 31 -8.97 -7.59 -10.31
N LEU A 32 -8.72 -8.23 -9.17
CA LEU A 32 -9.63 -8.25 -8.02
C LEU A 32 -9.04 -7.37 -6.91
N VAL A 33 -9.77 -6.33 -6.48
CA VAL A 33 -9.33 -5.35 -5.50
C VAL A 33 -10.15 -5.49 -4.21
N TYR A 34 -9.49 -5.76 -3.09
CA TYR A 34 -10.14 -5.84 -1.78
C TYR A 34 -10.09 -4.50 -1.07
N ILE A 35 -11.25 -3.98 -0.63
CA ILE A 35 -11.42 -2.69 0.03
C ILE A 35 -12.25 -2.89 1.28
N ALA A 36 -11.80 -2.38 2.45
CA ALA A 36 -12.53 -2.52 3.70
C ALA A 36 -13.41 -1.32 4.04
N TYR A 37 -13.02 -0.13 3.63
CA TYR A 37 -13.70 1.12 3.98
C TYR A 37 -14.74 1.51 2.93
N GLU A 38 -15.98 1.76 3.36
CA GLU A 38 -17.11 2.13 2.51
C GLU A 38 -16.81 3.35 1.65
N ALA A 39 -16.35 4.44 2.29
CA ALA A 39 -16.05 5.69 1.59
C ALA A 39 -15.00 5.50 0.47
N VAL A 40 -14.03 4.60 0.69
CA VAL A 40 -13.03 4.25 -0.33
C VAL A 40 -13.66 3.45 -1.46
N TYR A 41 -14.50 2.46 -1.11
CA TYR A 41 -15.21 1.65 -2.09
C TYR A 41 -16.09 2.50 -3.01
N GLU A 42 -16.94 3.37 -2.46
CA GLU A 42 -17.81 4.24 -3.24
C GLU A 42 -17.03 5.20 -4.15
N ARG A 43 -15.93 5.75 -3.64
CA ARG A 43 -15.05 6.62 -4.44
C ARG A 43 -14.40 5.88 -5.62
N LEU A 44 -14.05 4.61 -5.45
CA LEU A 44 -13.38 3.80 -6.48
C LEU A 44 -14.34 3.08 -7.43
N LYS A 45 -15.64 3.04 -7.13
CA LYS A 45 -16.68 2.33 -7.89
C LYS A 45 -16.72 2.71 -9.37
N LYS A 46 -16.35 3.95 -9.71
CA LYS A 46 -16.21 4.45 -11.09
C LYS A 46 -15.20 3.69 -11.95
N TYR A 47 -14.27 2.93 -11.32
CA TYR A 47 -13.27 2.08 -12.01
C TYR A 47 -13.72 0.64 -12.17
N GLN A 48 -14.88 0.25 -11.63
CA GLN A 48 -15.39 -1.11 -11.75
C GLN A 48 -15.76 -1.42 -13.20
N SER A 49 -15.28 -2.55 -13.69
CA SER A 49 -15.48 -3.03 -15.07
C SER A 49 -15.34 -4.55 -15.13
N ASP A 50 -15.47 -5.14 -16.30
CA ASP A 50 -15.25 -6.58 -16.51
C ASP A 50 -13.80 -7.01 -16.19
N SER A 51 -12.85 -6.09 -16.28
CA SER A 51 -11.43 -6.31 -15.95
C SER A 51 -11.07 -5.92 -14.53
N ILE A 52 -11.79 -5.00 -13.87
CA ILE A 52 -11.53 -4.54 -12.52
C ILE A 52 -12.74 -4.82 -11.63
N ILE A 53 -12.59 -5.80 -10.74
CA ILE A 53 -13.64 -6.19 -9.79
C ILE A 53 -13.27 -5.63 -8.42
N LEU A 54 -14.11 -4.73 -7.89
CA LEU A 54 -14.00 -4.23 -6.53
C LEU A 54 -14.80 -5.11 -5.58
N GLN A 55 -14.17 -5.60 -4.52
CA GLN A 55 -14.81 -6.44 -3.52
C GLN A 55 -14.65 -5.85 -2.13
N ARG A 56 -15.79 -5.61 -1.47
CA ARG A 56 -15.78 -5.21 -0.06
C ARG A 56 -15.31 -6.36 0.82
N THR A 57 -14.63 -6.00 1.89
CA THR A 57 -14.09 -6.98 2.83
C THR A 57 -14.19 -6.48 4.28
N SER A 58 -14.15 -7.40 5.22
CA SER A 58 -14.06 -7.09 6.65
C SER A 58 -12.61 -7.21 7.15
N PRO A 59 -12.27 -6.61 8.31
CA PRO A 59 -10.96 -6.78 8.94
C PRO A 59 -10.62 -8.24 9.21
N TRP A 60 -11.58 -9.05 9.63
CA TRP A 60 -11.39 -10.49 9.85
C TRP A 60 -11.08 -11.25 8.57
N ALA A 61 -11.83 -10.99 7.50
CA ALA A 61 -11.56 -11.59 6.21
C ALA A 61 -10.18 -11.20 5.67
N THR A 62 -9.76 -9.94 5.89
CA THR A 62 -8.41 -9.47 5.58
C THR A 62 -7.36 -10.25 6.35
N PHE A 63 -7.53 -10.40 7.67
CA PHE A 63 -6.60 -11.17 8.50
C PHE A 63 -6.43 -12.60 7.98
N PHE A 64 -7.52 -13.32 7.69
CA PHE A 64 -7.46 -14.67 7.12
C PHE A 64 -6.79 -14.71 5.75
N ARG A 65 -6.97 -13.68 4.91
CA ARG A 65 -6.27 -13.59 3.62
C ARG A 65 -4.77 -13.44 3.79
N TYR A 66 -4.32 -12.70 4.79
CA TYR A 66 -2.90 -12.55 5.10
C TYR A 66 -2.24 -13.85 5.59
N MET A 67 -3.03 -14.78 6.13
CA MET A 67 -2.56 -16.10 6.58
C MET A 67 -2.59 -17.17 5.48
N ARG A 68 -3.15 -16.89 4.30
CA ARG A 68 -3.25 -17.87 3.20
C ARG A 68 -2.19 -17.62 2.14
N LYS A 69 -1.61 -18.69 1.62
CA LYS A 69 -0.74 -18.61 0.43
C LYS A 69 -1.58 -18.21 -0.78
N ARG A 70 -1.07 -17.25 -1.53
CA ARG A 70 -1.70 -16.73 -2.75
C ARG A 70 -0.62 -16.35 -3.75
N ASP A 71 -0.93 -16.46 -5.02
CA ASP A 71 -0.04 -16.06 -6.10
C ASP A 71 -0.54 -14.75 -6.74
N LYS A 72 0.39 -13.98 -7.30
CA LYS A 72 0.12 -12.72 -8.03
C LYS A 72 -0.67 -11.70 -7.21
N VAL A 73 -0.16 -11.39 -5.99
CA VAL A 73 -0.78 -10.43 -5.09
C VAL A 73 0.06 -9.16 -4.99
N LEU A 74 -0.56 -8.01 -5.20
CA LEU A 74 -0.04 -6.71 -4.83
C LEU A 74 -0.65 -6.32 -3.46
N TYR A 75 0.18 -6.33 -2.43
CA TYR A 75 -0.16 -5.76 -1.12
C TYR A 75 0.03 -4.25 -1.18
N PHE A 76 -1.03 -3.56 -1.62
CA PHE A 76 -1.08 -2.09 -1.73
C PHE A 76 -1.55 -1.50 -0.42
N CYS A 77 -0.71 -1.64 0.62
CA CYS A 77 -1.03 -1.34 2.02
C CYS A 77 0.26 -1.17 2.81
N ASN A 78 0.16 -0.97 4.13
CA ASN A 78 1.33 -0.71 4.96
C ASN A 78 1.82 -1.95 5.74
N LEU A 79 1.23 -3.13 5.50
CA LEU A 79 1.58 -4.37 6.19
C LEU A 79 1.81 -5.52 5.19
N PRO A 80 2.94 -6.23 5.29
CA PRO A 80 3.18 -7.43 4.53
C PRO A 80 2.39 -8.62 5.09
N PRO A 81 2.15 -9.71 4.30
CA PRO A 81 1.43 -10.89 4.74
C PRO A 81 2.22 -11.73 5.75
N PHE A 82 1.55 -12.56 6.55
CA PHE A 82 2.18 -13.48 7.49
C PHE A 82 2.90 -14.65 6.82
N VAL A 83 2.40 -15.10 5.68
CA VAL A 83 2.91 -16.26 4.96
C VAL A 83 3.64 -15.84 3.69
N ARG A 84 4.60 -16.67 3.29
CA ARG A 84 5.34 -16.43 2.05
C ARG A 84 4.45 -16.69 0.84
N ASN A 85 4.33 -15.67 0.00
CA ASN A 85 3.62 -15.73 -1.27
C ASN A 85 4.60 -15.65 -2.44
N ARG A 86 4.35 -16.44 -3.49
CA ARG A 86 5.07 -16.33 -4.75
C ARG A 86 4.48 -15.18 -5.58
N ASP A 87 5.32 -14.55 -6.40
CA ASP A 87 4.90 -13.47 -7.31
C ASP A 87 4.11 -12.37 -6.58
N SER A 88 4.59 -11.99 -5.39
CA SER A 88 3.94 -10.99 -4.56
C SER A 88 4.78 -9.72 -4.45
N VAL A 89 4.09 -8.60 -4.52
CA VAL A 89 4.67 -7.27 -4.35
C VAL A 89 4.06 -6.62 -3.11
N PHE A 90 4.91 -6.09 -2.25
CA PHE A 90 4.49 -5.24 -1.13
C PHE A 90 4.84 -3.80 -1.47
N TYR A 91 3.84 -2.95 -1.65
CA TYR A 91 4.02 -1.53 -1.91
C TYR A 91 3.70 -0.73 -0.66
N ILE A 92 4.72 -0.04 -0.14
CA ILE A 92 4.58 0.84 1.02
C ILE A 92 4.62 2.30 0.58
N HIS A 93 3.63 3.07 1.02
CA HIS A 93 3.46 4.47 0.63
C HIS A 93 3.47 5.44 1.83
N ASN A 94 3.61 4.92 3.05
CA ASN A 94 3.60 5.75 4.25
C ASN A 94 4.95 5.67 4.98
N LEU A 95 5.71 6.77 4.91
CA LEU A 95 7.02 6.93 5.54
C LEU A 95 6.98 6.70 7.07
N PHE A 96 5.83 6.99 7.70
CA PHE A 96 5.65 6.82 9.14
C PHE A 96 5.98 5.40 9.63
N PHE A 97 5.68 4.37 8.83
CA PHE A 97 5.85 2.98 9.23
C PHE A 97 7.25 2.41 8.97
N VAL A 98 8.06 3.05 8.14
CA VAL A 98 9.44 2.63 7.87
C VAL A 98 10.47 3.31 8.77
N ASN A 99 10.11 4.42 9.40
CA ASN A 99 10.94 5.10 10.37
C ASN A 99 10.98 4.34 11.70
N LYS A 100 12.16 4.26 12.32
CA LYS A 100 12.30 3.72 13.67
C LYS A 100 11.40 4.50 14.65
N PRO A 101 10.66 3.83 15.53
CA PRO A 101 9.90 4.52 16.56
C PRO A 101 10.86 5.26 17.50
N ARG A 102 10.54 6.51 17.81
CA ARG A 102 11.26 7.31 18.81
C ARG A 102 10.34 7.49 20.01
N TRP A 103 10.77 7.00 21.16
CA TRP A 103 10.03 7.14 22.40
C TRP A 103 10.30 8.52 22.98
N THR A 104 9.27 9.35 23.06
CA THR A 104 9.29 10.64 23.75
C THR A 104 8.49 10.52 25.04
N LYS A 105 8.85 11.29 26.06
CA LYS A 105 8.17 11.28 27.38
C LYS A 105 6.80 11.97 27.36
N ASP A 106 6.35 12.43 26.22
CA ASP A 106 5.08 13.13 26.07
C ASP A 106 3.94 12.10 25.97
N ASP A 107 3.09 12.06 26.97
CA ASP A 107 1.96 11.11 27.10
C ASP A 107 0.95 11.21 25.94
N SER A 108 0.80 12.40 25.34
CA SER A 108 -0.10 12.63 24.21
C SER A 108 0.30 11.82 22.97
N THR A 109 1.55 11.39 22.86
CA THR A 109 2.11 10.66 21.72
C THR A 109 2.25 9.15 21.96
N LEU A 110 1.98 8.67 23.18
CA LEU A 110 2.24 7.27 23.58
C LEU A 110 1.46 6.27 22.70
N SER A 111 0.17 6.50 22.49
CA SER A 111 -0.68 5.66 21.62
C SER A 111 -0.18 5.62 20.19
N LEU A 112 0.26 6.77 19.66
CA LEU A 112 0.80 6.89 18.31
C LEU A 112 2.14 6.14 18.18
N ASN A 113 3.02 6.27 19.18
CA ASN A 113 4.31 5.60 19.21
C ASN A 113 4.16 4.08 19.37
N LEU A 114 3.22 3.62 20.18
CA LEU A 114 2.90 2.19 20.31
C LEU A 114 2.39 1.61 18.99
N ARG A 115 1.46 2.32 18.33
CA ARG A 115 0.97 1.91 17.01
C ARG A 115 2.11 1.85 16.00
N LYS A 116 2.97 2.86 15.95
CA LYS A 116 4.15 2.89 15.08
C LYS A 116 5.08 1.72 15.36
N PHE A 117 5.34 1.42 16.63
CA PHE A 117 6.19 0.30 17.02
C PHE A 117 5.62 -1.04 16.57
N VAL A 118 4.31 -1.28 16.75
CA VAL A 118 3.63 -2.51 16.30
C VAL A 118 3.75 -2.68 14.80
N TYR A 119 3.51 -1.63 14.01
CA TYR A 119 3.65 -1.68 12.56
C TYR A 119 5.11 -1.91 12.12
N TYR A 120 6.05 -1.20 12.74
CA TYR A 120 7.47 -1.38 12.48
C TYR A 120 7.93 -2.81 12.75
N LEU A 121 7.53 -3.38 13.90
CA LEU A 121 7.84 -4.76 14.26
C LEU A 121 7.22 -5.76 13.27
N TRP A 122 5.98 -5.53 12.88
CA TRP A 122 5.30 -6.36 11.88
C TRP A 122 6.06 -6.35 10.54
N ILE A 123 6.40 -5.18 10.03
CA ILE A 123 7.17 -5.08 8.79
C ILE A 123 8.49 -5.82 8.95
N LYS A 124 9.21 -5.62 10.05
CA LYS A 124 10.49 -6.28 10.33
C LYS A 124 10.38 -7.81 10.32
N LEU A 125 9.33 -8.37 10.88
CA LEU A 125 9.12 -9.82 10.95
C LEU A 125 8.67 -10.43 9.61
N PHE A 126 7.90 -9.70 8.83
CA PHE A 126 7.19 -10.29 7.69
C PHE A 126 7.58 -9.73 6.32
N ILE A 127 8.41 -8.68 6.21
CA ILE A 127 8.80 -8.10 4.91
C ILE A 127 9.46 -9.12 3.97
N ASN A 128 10.13 -10.13 4.51
CA ASN A 128 10.76 -11.19 3.73
C ASN A 128 9.78 -12.27 3.23
N LYS A 129 8.49 -12.14 3.54
CA LYS A 129 7.44 -13.04 3.05
C LYS A 129 6.95 -12.66 1.63
N VAL A 130 7.33 -11.48 1.13
CA VAL A 130 7.04 -11.03 -0.22
C VAL A 130 8.26 -11.15 -1.13
N THR A 131 8.00 -11.31 -2.43
CA THR A 131 9.05 -11.46 -3.44
C THR A 131 9.74 -10.12 -3.70
N VAL A 132 8.94 -9.07 -3.91
CA VAL A 132 9.41 -7.72 -4.25
C VAL A 132 8.82 -6.71 -3.27
N THR A 133 9.63 -5.74 -2.88
CA THR A 133 9.15 -4.57 -2.13
C THR A 133 9.25 -3.34 -3.02
N GLY A 134 8.18 -2.55 -3.07
CA GLY A 134 8.13 -1.27 -3.77
C GLY A 134 7.87 -0.14 -2.79
N CYS A 135 8.36 1.06 -3.10
CA CYS A 135 8.12 2.26 -2.31
C CYS A 135 8.00 3.51 -3.19
N GLN A 136 7.45 4.58 -2.61
CA GLN A 136 7.13 5.79 -3.33
C GLN A 136 8.31 6.75 -3.48
N THR A 137 9.21 6.81 -2.49
CA THR A 137 10.27 7.83 -2.43
C THR A 137 11.64 7.21 -2.20
N VAL A 138 12.69 7.94 -2.63
CA VAL A 138 14.09 7.56 -2.40
C VAL A 138 14.38 7.42 -0.91
N GLU A 139 13.80 8.31 -0.07
CA GLU A 139 13.98 8.24 1.38
C GLU A 139 13.39 6.96 1.96
N MET A 140 12.21 6.54 1.51
CA MET A 140 11.61 5.26 1.91
C MET A 140 12.47 4.07 1.46
N GLN A 141 13.04 4.13 0.26
CA GLN A 141 13.93 3.11 -0.26
C GLN A 141 15.17 2.94 0.63
N ARG A 142 15.80 4.08 1.01
CA ARG A 142 16.94 4.12 1.92
C ARG A 142 16.58 3.50 3.27
N LEU A 143 15.48 3.93 3.89
CA LEU A 143 15.03 3.43 5.20
C LEU A 143 14.63 1.95 5.18
N LEU A 144 14.04 1.46 4.11
CA LEU A 144 13.72 0.03 3.96
C LEU A 144 14.99 -0.82 3.95
N ASN A 145 16.03 -0.35 3.27
CA ASN A 145 17.32 -1.03 3.26
C ASN A 145 18.01 -0.95 4.64
N GLU A 146 18.10 0.23 5.24
CA GLU A 146 18.80 0.45 6.53
C GLU A 146 18.11 -0.24 7.71
N ASN A 147 16.77 -0.15 7.80
CA ASN A 147 16.04 -0.62 8.97
C ASN A 147 15.61 -2.09 8.89
N PHE A 148 15.45 -2.62 7.67
CA PHE A 148 14.90 -3.96 7.45
C PHE A 148 15.81 -4.86 6.59
N GLY A 149 16.93 -4.33 6.04
CA GLY A 149 17.80 -5.08 5.14
C GLY A 149 17.12 -5.51 3.84
N LYS A 150 16.07 -4.77 3.42
CA LYS A 150 15.25 -5.15 2.26
C LYS A 150 15.41 -4.11 1.15
N PRO A 151 16.07 -4.47 0.04
CA PRO A 151 16.09 -3.60 -1.13
C PRO A 151 14.66 -3.42 -1.67
N ALA A 152 14.33 -2.19 -2.06
CA ALA A 152 13.04 -1.85 -2.59
C ALA A 152 13.15 -1.19 -3.96
N LEU A 153 12.19 -1.45 -4.83
CA LEU A 153 12.06 -0.75 -6.11
C LEU A 153 11.41 0.61 -5.86
N LEU A 154 12.00 1.64 -6.44
CA LEU A 154 11.38 2.96 -6.46
C LEU A 154 10.29 2.96 -7.53
N LEU A 155 9.04 3.06 -7.11
CA LEU A 155 7.86 3.07 -7.96
C LEU A 155 7.03 4.33 -7.63
N PRO A 156 7.47 5.50 -8.10
CA PRO A 156 6.75 6.73 -7.87
C PRO A 156 5.48 6.75 -8.75
N PHE A 157 4.35 7.03 -8.13
CA PHE A 157 3.12 7.33 -8.85
C PHE A 157 2.99 8.84 -8.95
N TYR A 158 3.20 9.40 -10.13
CA TYR A 158 2.98 10.80 -10.44
C TYR A 158 1.85 10.94 -11.43
N GLU A 159 0.98 11.96 -11.26
CA GLU A 159 0.27 12.53 -12.38
C GLU A 159 1.25 13.46 -13.11
N GLU A 160 1.33 13.34 -14.43
CA GLU A 160 1.96 14.38 -15.23
C GLU A 160 1.17 15.67 -15.00
N VAL A 161 1.77 16.60 -14.26
CA VAL A 161 1.23 17.95 -14.13
C VAL A 161 1.40 18.58 -15.50
N LYS A 162 0.32 18.69 -16.26
CA LYS A 162 0.31 19.55 -17.45
C LYS A 162 0.56 20.97 -16.95
N VAL A 163 1.77 21.45 -17.16
CA VAL A 163 2.10 22.87 -16.97
C VAL A 163 1.24 23.63 -17.96
N VAL A 164 0.18 24.26 -17.50
CA VAL A 164 -0.56 25.25 -18.28
C VAL A 164 0.35 26.46 -18.34
N GLU A 165 1.08 26.61 -19.44
CA GLU A 165 1.75 27.87 -19.74
C GLU A 165 0.68 28.94 -19.80
N ASN A 166 0.56 29.72 -18.72
CA ASN A 166 -0.17 30.97 -18.75
C ASN A 166 0.64 31.95 -19.65
N THR A 167 0.40 31.90 -20.94
CA THR A 167 0.72 33.00 -21.83
C THR A 167 -0.13 34.20 -21.40
N ARG A 168 0.46 35.05 -20.55
CA ARG A 168 -0.04 36.42 -20.31
C ARG A 168 0.29 37.19 -21.60
N GLU A 169 -0.71 37.43 -22.43
CA GLU A 169 -0.73 38.52 -23.36
C GLU A 169 -0.94 39.86 -22.63
#